data_8d8488cc3fd649be61e81b14237fdb25
#
_entry.id   8d8488cc3fd649be61e81b14237fdb25
#
_cell.length_a   1.000
_cell.length_b   1.000
_cell.length_c   1.000
_cell.angle_alpha   90.00
_cell.angle_beta   90.00
_cell.angle_gamma   90.00
#
_symmetry.space_group_name_H-M   'P 1'
#
loop_
_entity.id
_entity.type
_entity.pdbx_description
1 polymer ?
#
loop_
_entity_poly.entity_id
_entity_poly.type
_entity_poly.pdbx_seq_one_letter_code
_entity_poly.pdbx_strand_id
1 'polypeptide(L)'
;MIKKRTLEVIQFLNKERLASYKEIAKELSYQERVIRYEIERINDELSLSGFEEIQKLKKGMLMVPDKLDLNQILEEGEYIFSSKERKQVIQFRILFNIRQLNIRKLTEEMQVSRRSVQNDLDIIKQDFAQYGIALEYDRKFYLEGKLDAAYDLRIKEMQKYIPILINENLKGNFEKAMKKEIEGIFETFSIEKLLQWVEKLIKQRNWIFSDESFTFYLSNIITYTWYLLNEESFPAKEWGKRGELGNAVSSYEEIIGRKLDENEVQILSGFTKYTNRYVNLDIHQDLVTIEDITISLVKTMGEKLGINFLQDGILMKGLLNHLGPMLERVRIKHQLDSNVDFFIPKEQIYIHETLLQIINKNEYLKNLTENESVYLSIFFIGSIRRMKREHSKNVLLI
;
A
#
# COMPACT_ATOMS: atom_id res chain seq x y z
N MET A 1 -26.22 -2.11 -13.61
CA MET A 1 -25.42 -1.69 -12.41
C MET A 1 -25.24 -2.82 -11.43
N ILE A 2 -24.02 -3.24 -11.16
CA ILE A 2 -23.71 -4.53 -10.51
C ILE A 2 -23.21 -4.31 -9.08
N LYS A 3 -24.01 -4.73 -8.08
CA LYS A 3 -23.62 -4.72 -6.65
C LYS A 3 -22.71 -5.91 -6.36
N LYS A 4 -21.87 -5.82 -5.30
CA LYS A 4 -21.00 -6.93 -4.87
C LYS A 4 -21.75 -8.26 -4.78
N ARG A 5 -22.93 -8.27 -4.16
CA ARG A 5 -23.73 -9.50 -4.03
C ARG A 5 -24.29 -10.00 -5.36
N THR A 6 -24.64 -9.11 -6.32
CA THR A 6 -25.02 -9.49 -7.69
C THR A 6 -23.85 -10.22 -8.36
N LEU A 7 -22.64 -9.69 -8.18
CA LEU A 7 -21.41 -10.29 -8.69
C LEU A 7 -21.17 -11.69 -8.10
N GLU A 8 -21.29 -11.85 -6.78
CA GLU A 8 -21.12 -13.15 -6.12
C GLU A 8 -22.14 -14.18 -6.62
N VAL A 9 -23.39 -13.75 -6.89
CA VAL A 9 -24.42 -14.58 -7.49
C VAL A 9 -24.06 -14.96 -8.94
N ILE A 10 -23.57 -14.01 -9.74
CA ILE A 10 -23.12 -14.25 -11.12
C ILE A 10 -21.95 -15.25 -11.12
N GLN A 11 -20.93 -15.06 -10.28
CA GLN A 11 -19.76 -15.95 -10.19
C GLN A 11 -20.17 -17.37 -9.79
N PHE A 12 -21.09 -17.49 -8.82
CA PHE A 12 -21.62 -18.77 -8.40
C PHE A 12 -22.35 -19.47 -9.56
N LEU A 13 -23.25 -18.77 -10.25
CA LEU A 13 -24.04 -19.33 -11.34
C LEU A 13 -23.19 -19.61 -12.60
N ASN A 14 -22.15 -18.87 -12.87
CA ASN A 14 -21.22 -19.19 -13.95
C ASN A 14 -20.47 -20.50 -13.69
N LYS A 15 -20.20 -20.83 -12.43
CA LYS A 15 -19.55 -22.08 -12.03
C LYS A 15 -20.51 -23.26 -12.02
N GLU A 16 -21.65 -23.13 -11.35
CA GLU A 16 -22.57 -24.26 -11.09
C GLU A 16 -23.63 -24.45 -12.18
N ARG A 17 -23.92 -23.42 -13.00
CA ARG A 17 -24.89 -23.41 -14.11
C ARG A 17 -26.32 -23.81 -13.74
N LEU A 18 -26.51 -24.65 -12.74
CA LEU A 18 -27.79 -25.13 -12.24
C LEU A 18 -27.77 -25.14 -10.70
N ALA A 19 -28.64 -24.36 -10.07
CA ALA A 19 -28.75 -24.31 -8.60
C ALA A 19 -30.12 -23.79 -8.16
N SER A 20 -30.53 -24.14 -6.94
CA SER A 20 -31.73 -23.57 -6.34
C SER A 20 -31.43 -22.25 -5.61
N TYR A 21 -32.44 -21.40 -5.47
CA TYR A 21 -32.34 -20.19 -4.63
C TYR A 21 -31.80 -20.48 -3.22
N LYS A 22 -32.19 -21.63 -2.66
CA LYS A 22 -31.77 -22.06 -1.30
C LYS A 22 -30.30 -22.44 -1.25
N GLU A 23 -29.77 -23.12 -2.26
CA GLU A 23 -28.36 -23.49 -2.36
C GLU A 23 -27.48 -22.25 -2.48
N ILE A 24 -27.83 -21.32 -3.39
CA ILE A 24 -27.12 -20.06 -3.57
C ILE A 24 -27.13 -19.25 -2.26
N ALA A 25 -28.29 -19.15 -1.62
CA ALA A 25 -28.46 -18.43 -0.36
C ALA A 25 -27.58 -18.99 0.75
N LYS A 26 -27.47 -20.31 0.84
CA LYS A 26 -26.65 -21.03 1.84
C LYS A 26 -25.18 -20.82 1.58
N GLU A 27 -24.71 -20.99 0.33
CA GLU A 27 -23.30 -20.90 -0.03
C GLU A 27 -22.77 -19.47 0.12
N LEU A 28 -23.55 -18.47 -0.30
CA LEU A 28 -23.16 -17.06 -0.23
C LEU A 28 -23.53 -16.39 1.10
N SER A 29 -24.10 -17.13 2.05
CA SER A 29 -24.55 -16.62 3.37
C SER A 29 -25.54 -15.45 3.28
N TYR A 30 -26.46 -15.51 2.31
CA TYR A 30 -27.56 -14.56 2.14
C TYR A 30 -28.90 -15.17 2.46
N GLN A 31 -29.92 -14.31 2.64
CA GLN A 31 -31.31 -14.77 2.71
C GLN A 31 -31.83 -15.10 1.31
N GLU A 32 -32.67 -16.13 1.17
CA GLU A 32 -33.25 -16.56 -0.11
C GLU A 32 -34.00 -15.42 -0.85
N ARG A 33 -34.68 -14.55 -0.09
CA ARG A 33 -35.35 -13.36 -0.63
C ARG A 33 -34.37 -12.41 -1.33
N VAL A 34 -33.16 -12.27 -0.80
CA VAL A 34 -32.11 -11.43 -1.41
C VAL A 34 -31.67 -12.04 -2.72
N ILE A 35 -31.44 -13.35 -2.78
CA ILE A 35 -31.06 -14.04 -4.02
C ILE A 35 -32.13 -13.92 -5.08
N ARG A 36 -33.42 -14.04 -4.74
CA ARG A 36 -34.54 -13.84 -5.69
C ARG A 36 -34.48 -12.45 -6.33
N TYR A 37 -34.28 -11.43 -5.53
CA TYR A 37 -34.17 -10.06 -6.02
C TYR A 37 -32.95 -9.86 -6.92
N GLU A 38 -31.80 -10.43 -6.57
CA GLU A 38 -30.59 -10.31 -7.40
C GLU A 38 -30.76 -11.06 -8.74
N ILE A 39 -31.41 -12.23 -8.78
CA ILE A 39 -31.70 -12.96 -10.02
C ILE A 39 -32.65 -12.17 -10.93
N GLU A 40 -33.70 -11.54 -10.38
CA GLU A 40 -34.58 -10.67 -11.16
C GLU A 40 -33.80 -9.54 -11.82
N ARG A 41 -32.95 -8.88 -11.04
CA ARG A 41 -32.13 -7.81 -11.53
C ARG A 41 -31.10 -8.26 -12.59
N ILE A 42 -30.49 -9.43 -12.42
CA ILE A 42 -29.58 -10.00 -13.44
C ILE A 42 -30.38 -10.24 -14.74
N ASN A 43 -31.57 -10.79 -14.64
CA ASN A 43 -32.40 -11.03 -15.82
C ASN A 43 -32.82 -9.72 -16.50
N ASP A 44 -33.17 -8.67 -15.75
CA ASP A 44 -33.47 -7.37 -16.32
C ASP A 44 -32.26 -6.82 -17.12
N GLU A 45 -31.04 -6.92 -16.59
CA GLU A 45 -29.84 -6.48 -17.31
C GLU A 45 -29.54 -7.36 -18.54
N LEU A 46 -29.71 -8.69 -18.44
CA LEU A 46 -29.59 -9.61 -19.58
C LEU A 46 -30.57 -9.26 -20.70
N SER A 47 -31.81 -9.01 -20.33
CA SER A 47 -32.87 -8.64 -21.29
C SER A 47 -32.56 -7.30 -21.97
N LEU A 48 -32.10 -6.31 -21.23
CA LEU A 48 -31.68 -5.00 -21.75
C LEU A 48 -30.50 -5.10 -22.73
N SER A 49 -29.58 -6.04 -22.49
CA SER A 49 -28.40 -6.30 -23.33
C SER A 49 -28.68 -7.30 -24.46
N GLY A 50 -29.94 -7.79 -24.61
CA GLY A 50 -30.33 -8.72 -25.66
C GLY A 50 -29.87 -10.16 -25.46
N PHE A 51 -29.49 -10.54 -24.23
CA PHE A 51 -29.12 -11.90 -23.87
C PHE A 51 -30.29 -12.73 -23.37
N GLU A 52 -30.18 -14.08 -23.43
CA GLU A 52 -31.12 -14.98 -22.81
C GLU A 52 -31.13 -14.85 -21.29
N GLU A 53 -32.32 -14.87 -20.66
CA GLU A 53 -32.49 -14.81 -19.22
C GLU A 53 -32.13 -16.13 -18.52
N ILE A 54 -31.74 -16.05 -17.26
CA ILE A 54 -31.61 -17.21 -16.35
C ILE A 54 -33.02 -17.81 -16.20
N GLN A 55 -33.16 -19.07 -16.57
CA GLN A 55 -34.45 -19.76 -16.58
C GLN A 55 -34.85 -20.22 -15.18
N LYS A 56 -36.10 -19.94 -14.80
CA LYS A 56 -36.69 -20.38 -13.54
C LYS A 56 -37.40 -21.73 -13.77
N LEU A 57 -36.85 -22.79 -13.19
CA LEU A 57 -37.42 -24.15 -13.30
C LEU A 57 -38.31 -24.48 -12.09
N LYS A 58 -38.96 -25.67 -12.13
CA LYS A 58 -39.79 -26.17 -11.01
C LYS A 58 -38.94 -26.32 -9.73
N LYS A 59 -39.59 -26.21 -8.58
CA LYS A 59 -38.99 -26.33 -7.24
C LYS A 59 -37.91 -25.26 -6.91
N GLY A 60 -37.97 -24.10 -7.57
CA GLY A 60 -37.06 -23.00 -7.29
C GLY A 60 -35.63 -23.20 -7.82
N MET A 61 -35.44 -24.08 -8.78
CA MET A 61 -34.20 -24.25 -9.50
C MET A 61 -34.03 -23.13 -10.56
N LEU A 62 -32.79 -22.74 -10.75
CA LEU A 62 -32.33 -21.78 -11.74
C LEU A 62 -31.38 -22.47 -12.70
N MET A 63 -31.51 -22.22 -13.98
CA MET A 63 -30.64 -22.74 -15.03
C MET A 63 -30.08 -21.59 -15.86
N VAL A 64 -28.77 -21.52 -15.96
CA VAL A 64 -28.10 -20.58 -16.86
C VAL A 64 -28.03 -21.22 -18.26
N PRO A 65 -28.49 -20.57 -19.33
CA PRO A 65 -28.40 -21.07 -20.69
C PRO A 65 -26.97 -21.43 -21.08
N ASP A 66 -26.74 -22.56 -21.76
CA ASP A 66 -25.39 -23.12 -22.02
C ASP A 66 -24.45 -22.17 -22.75
N LYS A 67 -24.96 -21.33 -23.63
CA LYS A 67 -24.19 -20.36 -24.42
C LYS A 67 -23.99 -19.02 -23.71
N LEU A 68 -24.61 -18.80 -22.55
CA LEU A 68 -24.56 -17.53 -21.84
C LEU A 68 -23.37 -17.52 -20.88
N ASP A 69 -22.46 -16.57 -21.09
CA ASP A 69 -21.45 -16.20 -20.08
C ASP A 69 -21.95 -14.95 -19.33
N LEU A 70 -22.36 -15.14 -18.08
CA LEU A 70 -22.85 -14.05 -17.25
C LEU A 70 -21.77 -12.98 -16.95
N ASN A 71 -20.48 -13.27 -17.24
CA ASN A 71 -19.43 -12.26 -17.12
C ASN A 71 -19.59 -11.14 -18.16
N GLN A 72 -20.27 -11.37 -19.27
CA GLN A 72 -20.56 -10.33 -20.27
C GLN A 72 -21.36 -9.16 -19.68
N ILE A 73 -22.23 -9.43 -18.71
CA ILE A 73 -22.93 -8.36 -17.97
C ILE A 73 -21.96 -7.51 -17.15
N LEU A 74 -20.84 -8.12 -16.70
CA LEU A 74 -19.86 -7.46 -15.85
C LEU A 74 -18.93 -6.52 -16.63
N GLU A 75 -18.75 -6.77 -17.93
CA GLU A 75 -17.88 -5.96 -18.79
C GLU A 75 -18.58 -4.65 -19.20
N GLU A 76 -19.91 -4.63 -19.24
CA GLU A 76 -20.72 -3.47 -19.63
C GLU A 76 -21.23 -2.64 -18.44
N GLY A 77 -21.21 -3.19 -17.23
CA GLY A 77 -21.80 -2.57 -16.04
C GLY A 77 -20.81 -1.80 -15.16
N GLU A 78 -21.16 -0.58 -14.74
CA GLU A 78 -20.41 0.13 -13.71
C GLU A 78 -20.42 -0.62 -12.37
N TYR A 79 -19.25 -0.85 -11.79
CA TYR A 79 -19.10 -1.49 -10.49
C TYR A 79 -19.65 -0.61 -9.37
N ILE A 80 -20.59 -1.13 -8.57
CA ILE A 80 -21.13 -0.41 -7.40
C ILE A 80 -20.36 -0.82 -6.14
N PHE A 81 -19.68 0.14 -5.58
CA PHE A 81 -18.92 -0.03 -4.36
C PHE A 81 -19.82 -0.38 -3.14
N SER A 82 -19.43 -1.37 -2.37
CA SER A 82 -19.96 -1.59 -1.02
C SER A 82 -19.66 -0.39 -0.13
N SER A 83 -20.29 -0.26 1.05
CA SER A 83 -20.03 0.87 1.95
C SER A 83 -18.54 1.00 2.34
N LYS A 84 -17.85 -0.14 2.55
CA LYS A 84 -16.42 -0.15 2.85
C LYS A 84 -15.57 0.31 1.67
N GLU A 85 -15.83 -0.20 0.49
CA GLU A 85 -15.12 0.15 -0.75
C GLU A 85 -15.38 1.60 -1.15
N ARG A 86 -16.64 2.05 -1.06
CA ARG A 86 -17.03 3.44 -1.33
C ARG A 86 -16.29 4.43 -0.44
N LYS A 87 -16.19 4.14 0.88
CA LYS A 87 -15.39 4.95 1.79
C LYS A 87 -13.95 5.05 1.32
N GLN A 88 -13.32 3.95 0.90
CA GLN A 88 -11.94 3.94 0.40
C GLN A 88 -11.78 4.81 -0.86
N VAL A 89 -12.69 4.71 -1.81
CA VAL A 89 -12.67 5.53 -3.03
C VAL A 89 -12.88 7.02 -2.70
N ILE A 90 -13.84 7.34 -1.84
CA ILE A 90 -14.09 8.73 -1.41
C ILE A 90 -12.85 9.30 -0.70
N GLN A 91 -12.24 8.52 0.20
CA GLN A 91 -11.03 8.92 0.90
C GLN A 91 -9.88 9.22 -0.06
N PHE A 92 -9.64 8.33 -1.02
CA PHE A 92 -8.62 8.54 -2.05
C PHE A 92 -8.90 9.79 -2.89
N ARG A 93 -10.14 9.98 -3.35
CA ARG A 93 -10.56 11.17 -4.10
C ARG A 93 -10.38 12.47 -3.29
N ILE A 94 -10.65 12.46 -1.99
CA ILE A 94 -10.42 13.63 -1.12
C ILE A 94 -8.94 13.97 -1.08
N LEU A 95 -8.06 12.99 -1.00
CA LEU A 95 -6.62 13.24 -0.89
C LEU A 95 -5.98 13.70 -2.22
N PHE A 96 -6.47 13.23 -3.36
CA PHE A 96 -5.83 13.47 -4.66
C PHE A 96 -6.67 14.25 -5.67
N ASN A 97 -7.96 14.48 -5.40
CA ASN A 97 -8.86 15.19 -6.34
C ASN A 97 -9.90 16.07 -5.63
N ILE A 98 -9.53 16.63 -4.48
CA ILE A 98 -10.46 17.36 -3.59
C ILE A 98 -11.16 18.53 -4.27
N ARG A 99 -10.46 19.25 -5.18
CA ARG A 99 -10.97 20.44 -5.87
C ARG A 99 -12.21 20.18 -6.72
N GLN A 100 -12.36 18.93 -7.20
CA GLN A 100 -13.46 18.51 -8.07
C GLN A 100 -14.63 17.90 -7.30
N LEU A 101 -14.53 17.77 -5.96
CA LEU A 101 -15.51 17.08 -5.15
C LEU A 101 -16.50 18.01 -4.48
N ASN A 102 -17.74 17.56 -4.42
CA ASN A 102 -18.78 18.07 -3.54
C ASN A 102 -19.75 16.96 -3.18
N ILE A 103 -20.60 17.19 -2.16
CA ILE A 103 -21.53 16.15 -1.67
C ILE A 103 -22.50 15.68 -2.75
N ARG A 104 -22.97 16.59 -3.61
CA ARG A 104 -23.91 16.26 -4.69
C ARG A 104 -23.23 15.31 -5.71
N LYS A 105 -22.03 15.64 -6.17
CA LYS A 105 -21.27 14.84 -7.13
C LYS A 105 -20.98 13.46 -6.55
N LEU A 106 -20.53 13.36 -5.29
CA LEU A 106 -20.33 12.08 -4.60
C LEU A 106 -21.62 11.24 -4.52
N THR A 107 -22.77 11.88 -4.24
CA THR A 107 -24.07 11.20 -4.20
C THR A 107 -24.45 10.62 -5.55
N GLU A 108 -24.28 11.41 -6.62
CA GLU A 108 -24.60 11.02 -7.99
C GLU A 108 -23.69 9.91 -8.50
N GLU A 109 -22.36 10.08 -8.39
CA GLU A 109 -21.36 9.12 -8.89
C GLU A 109 -21.32 7.82 -8.09
N MET A 110 -21.46 7.89 -6.76
CA MET A 110 -21.50 6.70 -5.90
C MET A 110 -22.91 6.05 -5.83
N GLN A 111 -23.92 6.70 -6.41
CA GLN A 111 -25.30 6.24 -6.51
C GLN A 111 -25.89 5.80 -5.16
N VAL A 112 -25.68 6.61 -4.15
CA VAL A 112 -26.18 6.40 -2.79
C VAL A 112 -26.90 7.64 -2.28
N SER A 113 -27.62 7.51 -1.17
CA SER A 113 -28.26 8.66 -0.54
C SER A 113 -27.23 9.66 0.02
N ARG A 114 -27.62 10.92 0.09
CA ARG A 114 -26.82 11.98 0.74
C ARG A 114 -26.41 11.58 2.18
N ARG A 115 -27.30 10.91 2.90
CA ARG A 115 -27.05 10.40 4.26
C ARG A 115 -25.92 9.37 4.27
N SER A 116 -25.88 8.48 3.27
CA SER A 116 -24.81 7.48 3.16
C SER A 116 -23.44 8.15 2.93
N VAL A 117 -23.40 9.15 2.03
CA VAL A 117 -22.16 9.92 1.79
C VAL A 117 -21.73 10.66 3.07
N GLN A 118 -22.69 11.27 3.79
CA GLN A 118 -22.38 11.97 5.03
C GLN A 118 -21.78 11.04 6.09
N ASN A 119 -22.36 9.85 6.28
CA ASN A 119 -21.81 8.85 7.20
C ASN A 119 -20.40 8.40 6.81
N ASP A 120 -20.13 8.21 5.51
CA ASP A 120 -18.78 7.87 5.03
C ASP A 120 -17.79 9.02 5.30
N LEU A 121 -18.20 10.27 5.07
CA LEU A 121 -17.39 11.46 5.34
C LEU A 121 -17.09 11.63 6.84
N ASP A 122 -18.05 11.34 7.71
CA ASP A 122 -17.86 11.45 9.17
C ASP A 122 -16.79 10.45 9.66
N ILE A 123 -16.75 9.25 9.08
CA ILE A 123 -15.71 8.25 9.36
C ILE A 123 -14.35 8.76 8.82
N ILE A 124 -14.30 9.26 7.57
CA ILE A 124 -13.08 9.78 6.97
C ILE A 124 -12.52 10.96 7.78
N LYS A 125 -13.38 11.84 8.28
CA LYS A 125 -12.96 12.94 9.17
C LYS A 125 -12.28 12.44 10.44
N GLN A 126 -12.84 11.40 11.08
CA GLN A 126 -12.23 10.77 12.25
C GLN A 126 -10.89 10.12 11.92
N ASP A 127 -10.80 9.42 10.78
CA ASP A 127 -9.56 8.82 10.32
C ASP A 127 -8.47 9.88 10.08
N PHE A 128 -8.80 11.00 9.43
CA PHE A 128 -7.85 12.09 9.16
C PHE A 128 -7.41 12.86 10.41
N ALA A 129 -8.33 13.02 11.38
CA ALA A 129 -8.02 13.70 12.63
C ALA A 129 -6.89 12.98 13.42
N GLN A 130 -6.74 11.68 13.30
CA GLN A 130 -5.64 10.91 13.89
C GLN A 130 -4.26 11.33 13.36
N TYR A 131 -4.22 11.93 12.16
CA TYR A 131 -3.01 12.46 11.52
C TYR A 131 -2.87 13.98 11.70
N GLY A 132 -3.74 14.60 12.51
CA GLY A 132 -3.74 16.05 12.68
C GLY A 132 -4.22 16.81 11.44
N ILE A 133 -5.05 16.18 10.61
CA ILE A 133 -5.67 16.76 9.42
C ILE A 133 -7.17 16.88 9.65
N ALA A 134 -7.72 18.08 9.50
CA ALA A 134 -9.16 18.31 9.49
C ALA A 134 -9.67 18.32 8.05
N LEU A 135 -10.75 17.58 7.79
CA LEU A 135 -11.50 17.66 6.54
C LEU A 135 -12.68 18.59 6.73
N GLU A 136 -12.63 19.73 6.08
CA GLU A 136 -13.65 20.77 6.18
C GLU A 136 -14.48 20.89 4.88
N TYR A 137 -15.67 21.47 4.98
CA TYR A 137 -16.59 21.67 3.88
C TYR A 137 -17.26 23.04 3.95
N ASP A 138 -16.90 23.89 2.99
CA ASP A 138 -17.62 25.14 2.69
C ASP A 138 -17.85 25.23 1.18
N ARG A 139 -19.01 24.73 0.71
CA ARG A 139 -19.37 24.52 -0.72
C ARG A 139 -18.44 23.54 -1.45
N LYS A 140 -17.18 23.46 -1.08
CA LYS A 140 -16.16 22.49 -1.54
C LYS A 140 -15.43 21.90 -0.34
N PHE A 141 -14.84 20.73 -0.52
CA PHE A 141 -13.97 20.15 0.49
C PHE A 141 -12.60 20.81 0.47
N TYR A 142 -11.98 20.91 1.64
CA TYR A 142 -10.59 21.29 1.80
C TYR A 142 -9.99 20.63 3.03
N LEU A 143 -8.66 20.51 3.05
CA LEU A 143 -7.90 19.92 4.14
C LEU A 143 -7.21 21.04 4.92
N GLU A 144 -7.36 21.03 6.24
CA GLU A 144 -6.61 21.91 7.15
C GLU A 144 -5.64 21.08 7.98
N GLY A 145 -4.38 21.53 8.08
CA GLY A 145 -3.36 20.86 8.85
C GLY A 145 -1.96 21.21 8.38
N LYS A 146 -0.96 20.55 8.95
CA LYS A 146 0.43 20.73 8.51
C LYS A 146 0.65 20.06 7.16
N LEU A 147 1.44 20.70 6.27
CA LEU A 147 1.78 20.15 4.95
C LEU A 147 2.46 18.78 5.07
N ASP A 148 3.35 18.59 6.05
CA ASP A 148 4.00 17.30 6.31
C ASP A 148 2.98 16.21 6.62
N ALA A 149 2.00 16.48 7.48
CA ALA A 149 0.96 15.53 7.85
C ALA A 149 0.06 15.17 6.64
N ALA A 150 -0.28 16.15 5.82
CA ALA A 150 -1.06 15.93 4.60
C ALA A 150 -0.27 15.07 3.58
N TYR A 151 1.03 15.33 3.44
CA TYR A 151 1.91 14.52 2.60
C TYR A 151 2.00 13.08 3.10
N ASP A 152 2.28 12.88 4.39
CA ASP A 152 2.41 11.55 4.99
C ASP A 152 1.10 10.74 4.87
N LEU A 153 -0.04 11.41 5.04
CA LEU A 153 -1.34 10.78 4.82
C LEU A 153 -1.57 10.35 3.37
N ARG A 154 -1.15 11.17 2.38
CA ARG A 154 -1.20 10.80 0.96
C ARG A 154 -0.29 9.62 0.63
N ILE A 155 0.94 9.61 1.15
CA ILE A 155 1.86 8.48 0.97
C ILE A 155 1.26 7.19 1.55
N LYS A 156 0.75 7.23 2.77
CA LYS A 156 0.12 6.08 3.41
C LYS A 156 -1.09 5.57 2.64
N GLU A 157 -1.89 6.48 2.10
CA GLU A 157 -3.04 6.11 1.27
C GLU A 157 -2.59 5.47 -0.05
N MET A 158 -1.61 6.07 -0.74
CA MET A 158 -1.07 5.54 -2.00
C MET A 158 -0.47 4.15 -1.83
N GLN A 159 0.26 3.90 -0.74
CA GLN A 159 0.85 2.58 -0.45
C GLN A 159 -0.16 1.43 -0.50
N LYS A 160 -1.40 1.66 -0.09
CA LYS A 160 -2.46 0.63 -0.13
C LYS A 160 -2.77 0.15 -1.54
N TYR A 161 -2.55 1.00 -2.53
CA TYR A 161 -2.96 0.75 -3.92
C TYR A 161 -1.80 0.43 -4.86
N ILE A 162 -0.55 0.56 -4.42
CA ILE A 162 0.61 0.15 -5.23
C ILE A 162 0.49 -1.30 -5.72
N PRO A 163 0.10 -2.30 -4.89
CA PRO A 163 -0.09 -3.67 -5.36
C PRO A 163 -1.12 -3.80 -6.49
N ILE A 164 -2.14 -2.94 -6.50
CA ILE A 164 -3.15 -2.88 -7.56
C ILE A 164 -2.55 -2.28 -8.84
N LEU A 165 -1.76 -1.22 -8.71
CA LEU A 165 -1.18 -0.52 -9.86
C LEU A 165 -0.13 -1.35 -10.61
N ILE A 166 0.68 -2.14 -9.89
CA ILE A 166 1.72 -2.99 -10.48
C ILE A 166 1.21 -4.35 -10.99
N ASN A 167 0.00 -4.75 -10.61
CA ASN A 167 -0.57 -6.03 -11.01
C ASN A 167 -1.31 -5.91 -12.35
N GLU A 168 -0.81 -6.62 -13.37
CA GLU A 168 -1.46 -6.68 -14.68
C GLU A 168 -2.66 -7.66 -14.71
N ASN A 169 -2.70 -8.63 -13.79
CA ASN A 169 -3.68 -9.71 -13.77
C ASN A 169 -4.66 -9.59 -12.58
N LEU A 170 -5.29 -8.42 -12.43
CA LEU A 170 -6.29 -8.19 -11.39
C LEU A 170 -7.52 -9.08 -11.59
N LYS A 171 -7.85 -9.87 -10.58
CA LYS A 171 -9.04 -10.74 -10.59
C LYS A 171 -10.24 -10.12 -9.89
N GLY A 172 -10.01 -9.30 -8.87
CA GLY A 172 -11.06 -8.66 -8.09
C GLY A 172 -11.65 -7.45 -8.81
N ASN A 173 -12.98 -7.30 -8.74
CA ASN A 173 -13.66 -6.19 -9.43
C ASN A 173 -13.45 -4.86 -8.71
N PHE A 174 -13.31 -4.87 -7.39
CA PHE A 174 -12.94 -3.68 -6.65
C PHE A 174 -11.56 -3.18 -7.07
N GLU A 175 -10.58 -4.07 -7.16
CA GLU A 175 -9.22 -3.72 -7.58
C GLU A 175 -9.20 -3.13 -9.00
N LYS A 176 -9.96 -3.72 -9.93
CA LYS A 176 -10.10 -3.19 -11.30
C LYS A 176 -10.74 -1.80 -11.30
N ALA A 177 -11.84 -1.64 -10.55
CA ALA A 177 -12.53 -0.36 -10.43
C ALA A 177 -11.64 0.69 -9.76
N MET A 178 -10.92 0.33 -8.69
CA MET A 178 -10.00 1.24 -8.00
C MET A 178 -8.81 1.63 -8.87
N LYS A 179 -8.26 0.70 -9.67
CA LYS A 179 -7.19 1.02 -10.64
C LYS A 179 -7.68 2.06 -11.64
N LYS A 180 -8.87 1.88 -12.21
CA LYS A 180 -9.48 2.85 -13.14
C LYS A 180 -9.71 4.21 -12.48
N GLU A 181 -10.16 4.24 -11.21
CA GLU A 181 -10.31 5.48 -10.44
C GLU A 181 -8.97 6.21 -10.26
N ILE A 182 -7.93 5.48 -9.89
CA ILE A 182 -6.60 6.06 -9.72
C ILE A 182 -6.08 6.59 -11.04
N GLU A 183 -6.12 5.81 -12.11
CA GLU A 183 -5.68 6.23 -13.45
C GLU A 183 -6.45 7.47 -13.95
N GLY A 184 -7.75 7.56 -13.67
CA GLY A 184 -8.56 8.74 -14.00
C GLY A 184 -8.17 10.00 -13.21
N ILE A 185 -7.77 9.87 -11.93
CA ILE A 185 -7.30 11.00 -11.12
C ILE A 185 -5.91 11.47 -11.57
N PHE A 186 -5.08 10.55 -12.03
CA PHE A 186 -3.73 10.82 -12.50
C PHE A 186 -3.62 10.91 -14.03
N GLU A 187 -4.70 11.27 -14.74
CA GLU A 187 -4.73 11.37 -16.21
C GLU A 187 -3.70 12.35 -16.80
N THR A 188 -3.20 13.28 -15.98
CA THR A 188 -2.18 14.27 -16.39
C THR A 188 -0.81 13.66 -16.71
N PHE A 189 -0.58 12.42 -16.28
CA PHE A 189 0.63 11.65 -16.59
C PHE A 189 0.33 10.14 -16.63
N SER A 190 1.14 9.41 -17.39
CA SER A 190 0.99 7.95 -17.47
C SER A 190 1.65 7.27 -16.27
N ILE A 191 0.85 6.68 -15.38
CA ILE A 191 1.36 5.84 -14.29
C ILE A 191 2.20 4.69 -14.85
N GLU A 192 1.77 4.06 -15.94
CA GLU A 192 2.51 2.97 -16.59
C GLU A 192 3.92 3.39 -17.02
N LYS A 193 4.06 4.55 -17.69
CA LYS A 193 5.37 5.08 -18.07
C LYS A 193 6.23 5.40 -16.85
N LEU A 194 5.62 5.88 -15.77
CA LEU A 194 6.32 6.16 -14.52
C LEU A 194 6.82 4.86 -13.86
N LEU A 195 6.02 3.80 -13.87
CA LEU A 195 6.43 2.47 -13.41
C LEU A 195 7.60 1.92 -14.22
N GLN A 196 7.52 1.99 -15.54
CA GLN A 196 8.60 1.57 -16.44
C GLN A 196 9.89 2.39 -16.20
N TRP A 197 9.77 3.69 -15.93
CA TRP A 197 10.91 4.53 -15.57
C TRP A 197 11.56 4.09 -14.26
N VAL A 198 10.77 3.81 -13.22
CA VAL A 198 11.25 3.30 -11.93
C VAL A 198 11.95 1.95 -12.11
N GLU A 199 11.36 1.02 -12.84
CA GLU A 199 11.97 -0.28 -13.12
C GLU A 199 13.31 -0.17 -13.86
N LYS A 200 13.38 0.70 -14.86
CA LYS A 200 14.61 0.98 -15.60
C LYS A 200 15.68 1.55 -14.69
N LEU A 201 15.31 2.49 -13.83
CA LEU A 201 16.22 3.09 -12.85
C LEU A 201 16.77 2.05 -11.87
N ILE A 202 15.90 1.20 -11.33
CA ILE A 202 16.27 0.10 -10.42
C ILE A 202 17.26 -0.84 -11.11
N LYS A 203 16.98 -1.26 -12.34
CA LYS A 203 17.87 -2.15 -13.12
C LYS A 203 19.22 -1.50 -13.42
N GLN A 204 19.24 -0.24 -13.85
CA GLN A 204 20.47 0.49 -14.16
C GLN A 204 21.38 0.71 -12.95
N ARG A 205 20.78 0.84 -11.77
CA ARG A 205 21.51 1.10 -10.52
C ARG A 205 21.78 -0.16 -9.69
N ASN A 206 21.34 -1.33 -10.18
CA ASN A 206 21.42 -2.59 -9.44
C ASN A 206 20.82 -2.50 -8.03
N TRP A 207 19.74 -1.72 -7.88
CA TRP A 207 19.05 -1.61 -6.60
C TRP A 207 18.21 -2.84 -6.33
N ILE A 208 18.20 -3.28 -5.09
CA ILE A 208 17.33 -4.35 -4.61
C ILE A 208 16.52 -3.76 -3.44
N PHE A 209 15.20 -3.79 -3.57
CA PHE A 209 14.28 -3.35 -2.55
C PHE A 209 13.60 -4.55 -1.89
N SER A 210 13.20 -4.41 -0.61
CA SER A 210 12.12 -5.22 -0.07
C SER A 210 10.79 -4.75 -0.68
N ASP A 211 9.76 -5.59 -0.65
CA ASP A 211 8.43 -5.24 -1.17
C ASP A 211 7.88 -3.96 -0.51
N GLU A 212 8.06 -3.84 0.81
CA GLU A 212 7.67 -2.66 1.58
C GLU A 212 8.42 -1.40 1.14
N SER A 213 9.75 -1.49 1.00
CA SER A 213 10.58 -0.37 0.56
C SER A 213 10.29 0.04 -0.87
N PHE A 214 10.00 -0.91 -1.75
CA PHE A 214 9.58 -0.64 -3.11
C PHE A 214 8.22 0.08 -3.15
N THR A 215 7.26 -0.43 -2.38
CA THR A 215 5.92 0.18 -2.24
C THR A 215 6.03 1.61 -1.71
N PHE A 216 6.86 1.85 -0.69
CA PHE A 216 7.11 3.19 -0.15
C PHE A 216 7.78 4.10 -1.18
N TYR A 217 8.84 3.64 -1.85
CA TYR A 217 9.53 4.40 -2.89
C TYR A 217 8.60 4.83 -4.01
N LEU A 218 7.83 3.88 -4.54
CA LEU A 218 6.91 4.12 -5.64
C LEU A 218 5.77 5.06 -5.23
N SER A 219 5.25 4.94 -4.00
CA SER A 219 4.24 5.85 -3.46
C SER A 219 4.76 7.30 -3.38
N ASN A 220 6.02 7.51 -2.99
CA ASN A 220 6.64 8.82 -2.99
C ASN A 220 6.77 9.39 -4.41
N ILE A 221 7.24 8.59 -5.37
CA ILE A 221 7.39 9.02 -6.77
C ILE A 221 6.03 9.45 -7.37
N ILE A 222 4.99 8.61 -7.23
CA ILE A 222 3.65 8.92 -7.79
C ILE A 222 3.06 10.15 -7.10
N THR A 223 3.11 10.19 -5.77
CA THR A 223 2.54 11.32 -5.00
C THR A 223 3.27 12.62 -5.31
N TYR A 224 4.61 12.60 -5.38
CA TYR A 224 5.40 13.77 -5.73
C TYR A 224 5.10 14.26 -7.15
N THR A 225 4.99 13.35 -8.11
CA THR A 225 4.58 13.69 -9.48
C THR A 225 3.24 14.41 -9.50
N TRP A 226 2.29 13.93 -8.67
CA TRP A 226 1.00 14.60 -8.52
C TRP A 226 1.15 16.02 -7.95
N TYR A 227 1.97 16.22 -6.90
CA TYR A 227 2.25 17.56 -6.35
C TYR A 227 2.81 18.51 -7.40
N LEU A 228 3.79 18.04 -8.18
CA LEU A 228 4.42 18.83 -9.23
C LEU A 228 3.43 19.31 -10.31
N LEU A 229 2.49 18.45 -10.70
CA LEU A 229 1.56 18.73 -11.80
C LEU A 229 0.28 19.47 -11.34
N ASN A 230 -0.04 19.44 -10.04
CA ASN A 230 -1.18 20.17 -9.49
C ASN A 230 -0.80 21.49 -8.82
N GLU A 231 0.47 21.89 -8.90
CA GLU A 231 0.98 23.13 -8.28
C GLU A 231 0.63 23.23 -6.80
N GLU A 232 0.61 22.08 -6.11
CA GLU A 232 0.37 22.01 -4.67
C GLU A 232 1.66 22.32 -3.90
N SER A 233 1.52 22.97 -2.74
CA SER A 233 2.64 23.25 -1.86
C SER A 233 3.24 21.94 -1.33
N PHE A 234 4.51 21.69 -1.66
CA PHE A 234 5.24 20.51 -1.19
C PHE A 234 5.91 20.81 0.16
N PRO A 235 5.92 19.85 1.12
CA PRO A 235 6.53 20.08 2.43
C PRO A 235 8.02 20.40 2.32
N ALA A 236 8.46 21.39 3.09
CA ALA A 236 9.86 21.79 3.19
C ALA A 236 10.63 20.82 4.11
N LYS A 237 10.79 19.57 3.69
CA LYS A 237 11.65 18.58 4.37
C LYS A 237 13.07 18.67 3.81
N GLU A 238 14.08 18.35 4.63
CA GLU A 238 15.46 18.23 4.13
C GLU A 238 15.60 16.90 3.37
N TRP A 239 15.46 16.93 2.05
CA TRP A 239 15.51 15.76 1.18
C TRP A 239 16.92 15.27 0.82
N GLY A 240 17.95 15.81 1.47
CA GLY A 240 19.33 15.39 1.28
C GLY A 240 20.04 16.02 0.07
N LYS A 241 21.29 15.62 -0.17
CA LYS A 241 22.12 16.19 -1.25
C LYS A 241 21.79 15.52 -2.61
N ARG A 242 21.94 16.30 -3.68
CA ARG A 242 21.85 15.89 -5.10
C ARG A 242 22.68 14.62 -5.34
N GLY A 243 22.10 13.59 -6.02
CA GLY A 243 23.10 12.66 -6.37
C GLY A 243 22.80 11.45 -7.21
N GLU A 244 21.70 10.74 -7.16
CA GLU A 244 21.71 9.40 -7.73
C GLU A 244 20.96 9.22 -9.06
N LEU A 245 20.18 10.20 -9.50
CA LEU A 245 19.35 10.05 -10.70
C LEU A 245 20.10 10.26 -12.02
N GLY A 246 21.07 11.17 -12.06
CA GLY A 246 21.87 11.43 -13.27
C GLY A 246 21.00 11.66 -14.51
N ASN A 247 21.30 10.96 -15.61
CA ASN A 247 20.55 11.06 -16.86
C ASN A 247 19.09 10.59 -16.79
N ALA A 248 18.69 9.89 -15.72
CA ALA A 248 17.30 9.45 -15.55
C ALA A 248 16.32 10.61 -15.33
N VAL A 249 16.82 11.79 -14.90
CA VAL A 249 16.00 12.99 -14.74
C VAL A 249 15.35 13.40 -16.07
N SER A 250 16.11 13.42 -17.17
CA SER A 250 15.58 13.83 -18.47
C SER A 250 14.42 12.95 -18.95
N SER A 251 14.50 11.63 -18.73
CA SER A 251 13.41 10.72 -19.09
C SER A 251 12.20 10.84 -18.15
N TYR A 252 12.40 11.25 -16.90
CA TYR A 252 11.29 11.58 -16.01
C TYR A 252 10.59 12.89 -16.45
N GLU A 253 11.35 13.92 -16.81
CA GLU A 253 10.82 15.18 -17.36
C GLU A 253 9.98 14.98 -18.61
N GLU A 254 10.37 14.03 -19.48
CA GLU A 254 9.57 13.64 -20.66
C GLU A 254 8.21 13.04 -20.27
N ILE A 255 8.17 12.25 -19.18
CA ILE A 255 6.92 11.64 -18.69
C ILE A 255 5.96 12.70 -18.14
N ILE A 256 6.49 13.67 -17.39
CA ILE A 256 5.69 14.72 -16.75
C ILE A 256 5.44 15.94 -17.66
N GLY A 257 6.10 16.00 -18.81
CA GLY A 257 5.92 17.07 -19.81
C GLY A 257 6.51 18.43 -19.41
N ARG A 258 7.39 18.49 -18.38
CA ARG A 258 8.05 19.72 -17.94
C ARG A 258 9.46 19.49 -17.38
N LYS A 259 10.26 20.56 -17.39
CA LYS A 259 11.59 20.56 -16.75
C LYS A 259 11.47 20.70 -15.24
N LEU A 260 12.41 20.08 -14.52
CA LEU A 260 12.56 20.21 -13.08
C LEU A 260 13.62 21.26 -12.74
N ASP A 261 13.38 22.04 -11.70
CA ASP A 261 14.41 22.87 -11.09
C ASP A 261 15.36 22.02 -10.20
N GLU A 262 16.43 22.67 -9.70
CA GLU A 262 17.45 21.98 -8.89
C GLU A 262 16.88 21.42 -7.58
N ASN A 263 15.96 22.13 -6.94
CA ASN A 263 15.33 21.71 -5.70
C ASN A 263 14.41 20.50 -5.96
N GLU A 264 13.63 20.53 -7.03
CA GLU A 264 12.76 19.43 -7.46
C GLU A 264 13.54 18.14 -7.77
N VAL A 265 14.67 18.28 -8.46
CA VAL A 265 15.60 17.16 -8.72
C VAL A 265 16.18 16.62 -7.43
N GLN A 266 16.51 17.50 -6.48
CA GLN A 266 17.02 17.09 -5.17
C GLN A 266 15.99 16.31 -4.36
N ILE A 267 14.73 16.76 -4.34
CA ILE A 267 13.62 16.07 -3.70
C ILE A 267 13.44 14.66 -4.30
N LEU A 268 13.31 14.60 -5.64
CA LEU A 268 13.13 13.34 -6.37
C LEU A 268 14.28 12.35 -6.09
N SER A 269 15.51 12.84 -6.06
CA SER A 269 16.69 12.03 -5.70
C SER A 269 16.69 11.59 -4.25
N GLY A 270 16.13 12.41 -3.37
CA GLY A 270 16.07 12.16 -1.92
C GLY A 270 15.24 10.93 -1.55
N PHE A 271 14.21 10.58 -2.32
CA PHE A 271 13.34 9.44 -1.98
C PHE A 271 14.10 8.11 -1.89
N THR A 272 15.20 7.96 -2.59
CA THR A 272 16.03 6.76 -2.54
C THR A 272 16.74 6.57 -1.22
N LYS A 273 16.93 7.64 -0.43
CA LYS A 273 17.63 7.59 0.86
C LYS A 273 16.77 6.98 1.98
N TYR A 274 15.45 7.09 1.85
CA TYR A 274 14.50 6.65 2.87
C TYR A 274 14.01 5.21 2.68
N THR A 275 14.56 4.51 1.69
CA THR A 275 14.20 3.14 1.35
C THR A 275 15.31 2.17 1.70
N ASN A 276 14.97 1.00 2.24
CA ASN A 276 15.91 -0.08 2.45
C ASN A 276 16.34 -0.62 1.09
N ARG A 277 17.58 -0.38 0.70
CA ARG A 277 18.16 -0.88 -0.54
C ARG A 277 19.30 -1.83 -0.19
N TYR A 278 19.25 -3.01 -0.76
CA TYR A 278 20.43 -3.87 -0.79
C TYR A 278 21.33 -3.38 -1.93
N VAL A 279 22.28 -2.52 -1.65
CA VAL A 279 23.28 -2.07 -2.62
C VAL A 279 24.55 -2.86 -2.38
N ASN A 280 25.26 -3.26 -3.44
CA ASN A 280 26.68 -3.58 -3.32
C ASN A 280 27.40 -2.29 -2.95
N LEU A 281 27.83 -2.22 -1.71
CA LEU A 281 28.33 -1.02 -1.05
C LEU A 281 29.61 -0.52 -1.72
N ASP A 282 29.49 0.56 -2.52
CA ASP A 282 30.59 1.50 -2.73
C ASP A 282 30.51 2.56 -1.62
N ILE A 283 31.54 2.58 -0.80
CA ILE A 283 31.59 3.23 0.51
C ILE A 283 31.65 4.75 0.36
N HIS A 284 30.62 5.48 0.82
CA HIS A 284 30.64 6.94 0.99
C HIS A 284 30.63 7.35 2.46
N GLN A 285 31.07 8.59 2.76
CA GLN A 285 31.36 9.13 4.09
C GLN A 285 30.26 8.94 5.17
N ASP A 286 28.99 8.81 4.78
CA ASP A 286 27.88 8.56 5.70
C ASP A 286 27.85 7.11 6.25
N LEU A 287 28.60 6.19 5.65
CA LEU A 287 28.67 4.78 6.03
C LEU A 287 29.49 4.51 7.27
N VAL A 288 30.52 5.29 7.53
CA VAL A 288 31.40 5.13 8.72
C VAL A 288 30.53 5.25 9.97
N THR A 289 29.66 6.25 10.04
CA THR A 289 28.77 6.46 11.19
C THR A 289 27.74 5.35 11.35
N ILE A 290 27.16 4.82 10.25
CA ILE A 290 26.19 3.73 10.28
C ILE A 290 26.87 2.42 10.68
N GLU A 291 28.07 2.18 10.17
CA GLU A 291 28.88 1.02 10.52
C GLU A 291 29.24 1.04 12.00
N ASP A 292 29.69 2.18 12.53
CA ASP A 292 30.02 2.36 13.95
C ASP A 292 28.78 2.12 14.85
N ILE A 293 27.63 2.67 14.50
CA ILE A 293 26.36 2.43 15.20
C ILE A 293 26.00 0.94 15.18
N THR A 294 26.12 0.30 14.01
CA THR A 294 25.83 -1.13 13.84
C THR A 294 26.75 -2.00 14.69
N ILE A 295 28.06 -1.78 14.61
CA ILE A 295 29.05 -2.53 15.37
C ILE A 295 28.83 -2.34 16.88
N SER A 296 28.59 -1.11 17.33
CA SER A 296 28.29 -0.79 18.71
C SER A 296 27.05 -1.50 19.21
N LEU A 297 25.93 -1.47 18.41
CA LEU A 297 24.71 -2.16 18.73
C LEU A 297 24.90 -3.67 18.84
N VAL A 298 25.52 -4.28 17.84
CA VAL A 298 25.77 -5.74 17.79
C VAL A 298 26.68 -6.21 18.93
N LYS A 299 27.76 -5.44 19.23
CA LYS A 299 28.66 -5.72 20.34
C LYS A 299 27.94 -5.66 21.68
N THR A 300 27.16 -4.58 21.92
CA THR A 300 26.43 -4.39 23.18
C THR A 300 25.37 -5.46 23.40
N MET A 301 24.64 -5.85 22.31
CA MET A 301 23.71 -6.96 22.36
C MET A 301 24.43 -8.28 22.70
N GLY A 302 25.58 -8.52 22.07
CA GLY A 302 26.39 -9.70 22.31
C GLY A 302 26.84 -9.82 23.75
N GLU A 303 27.36 -8.72 24.34
CA GLU A 303 27.77 -8.65 25.73
C GLU A 303 26.63 -8.93 26.72
N LYS A 304 25.42 -8.37 26.43
CA LYS A 304 24.26 -8.57 27.31
C LYS A 304 23.67 -9.99 27.22
N LEU A 305 23.69 -10.62 26.04
CA LEU A 305 23.13 -11.94 25.82
C LEU A 305 24.13 -13.08 25.90
N GLY A 306 25.45 -12.79 26.07
CA GLY A 306 26.50 -13.79 26.09
C GLY A 306 26.69 -14.48 24.72
N ILE A 307 26.44 -13.77 23.62
CA ILE A 307 26.47 -14.33 22.25
C ILE A 307 27.41 -13.49 21.37
N ASN A 308 28.32 -14.13 20.65
CA ASN A 308 29.18 -13.43 19.70
C ASN A 308 28.49 -13.22 18.34
N PHE A 309 27.70 -12.16 18.24
CA PHE A 309 26.98 -11.78 17.02
C PHE A 309 27.89 -11.21 15.91
N LEU A 310 29.06 -10.70 16.22
CA LEU A 310 29.97 -10.09 15.24
C LEU A 310 30.44 -11.07 14.17
N GLN A 311 30.35 -12.38 14.42
CA GLN A 311 30.71 -13.42 13.46
C GLN A 311 29.57 -13.75 12.47
N ASP A 312 28.33 -13.27 12.72
CA ASP A 312 27.23 -13.48 11.80
C ASP A 312 27.19 -12.41 10.69
N GLY A 313 27.85 -12.69 9.57
CA GLY A 313 27.89 -11.78 8.42
C GLY A 313 26.51 -11.48 7.82
N ILE A 314 25.51 -12.39 7.98
CA ILE A 314 24.13 -12.17 7.53
C ILE A 314 23.45 -11.11 8.42
N LEU A 315 23.65 -11.21 9.74
CA LEU A 315 23.16 -10.22 10.68
C LEU A 315 23.77 -8.84 10.41
N MET A 316 25.11 -8.78 10.29
CA MET A 316 25.84 -7.53 10.05
C MET A 316 25.37 -6.84 8.78
N LYS A 317 25.32 -7.59 7.68
CA LYS A 317 24.83 -7.06 6.38
C LYS A 317 23.38 -6.61 6.45
N GLY A 318 22.52 -7.39 7.11
CA GLY A 318 21.11 -7.05 7.28
C GLY A 318 20.93 -5.75 8.06
N LEU A 319 21.62 -5.60 9.19
CA LEU A 319 21.56 -4.38 10.02
C LEU A 319 22.11 -3.16 9.30
N LEU A 320 23.26 -3.27 8.61
CA LEU A 320 23.85 -2.16 7.85
C LEU A 320 22.88 -1.64 6.78
N ASN A 321 22.24 -2.56 6.04
CA ASN A 321 21.30 -2.18 5.01
C ASN A 321 20.01 -1.55 5.57
N HIS A 322 19.64 -1.91 6.81
CA HIS A 322 18.38 -1.44 7.41
C HIS A 322 18.56 -0.15 8.22
N LEU A 323 19.65 -0.03 9.01
CA LEU A 323 19.85 1.08 9.92
C LEU A 323 20.00 2.44 9.22
N GLY A 324 20.66 2.51 8.08
CA GLY A 324 20.84 3.76 7.36
C GLY A 324 19.50 4.39 6.95
N PRO A 325 18.69 3.72 6.13
CA PRO A 325 17.38 4.22 5.75
C PRO A 325 16.44 4.46 6.94
N MET A 326 16.53 3.63 8.00
CA MET A 326 15.73 3.79 9.21
C MET A 326 16.07 5.09 9.94
N LEU A 327 17.35 5.40 10.17
CA LEU A 327 17.80 6.64 10.80
C LEU A 327 17.36 7.87 9.98
N GLU A 328 17.41 7.79 8.66
CA GLU A 328 16.91 8.87 7.80
C GLU A 328 15.40 9.06 7.95
N ARG A 329 14.60 7.99 8.02
CA ARG A 329 13.14 8.09 8.28
C ARG A 329 12.86 8.73 9.64
N VAL A 330 13.61 8.37 10.68
CA VAL A 330 13.50 9.00 12.00
C VAL A 330 13.81 10.49 11.93
N ARG A 331 14.88 10.88 11.21
CA ARG A 331 15.28 12.27 11.03
C ARG A 331 14.17 13.12 10.39
N ILE A 332 13.50 12.60 9.39
CA ILE A 332 12.39 13.30 8.70
C ILE A 332 11.05 13.10 9.39
N LYS A 333 11.01 12.45 10.55
CA LYS A 333 9.78 12.10 11.30
C LYS A 333 8.77 11.29 10.50
N HIS A 334 9.22 10.57 9.48
CA HIS A 334 8.41 9.65 8.71
C HIS A 334 8.84 8.22 9.05
N GLN A 335 8.03 7.54 9.85
CA GLN A 335 8.32 6.17 10.25
C GLN A 335 7.38 5.21 9.51
N LEU A 336 7.90 4.02 9.21
CA LEU A 336 7.08 2.99 8.57
C LEU A 336 6.01 2.51 9.56
N ASP A 337 4.76 2.77 9.22
CA ASP A 337 3.63 2.07 9.82
C ASP A 337 3.54 0.70 9.15
N SER A 338 4.27 -0.27 9.65
CA SER A 338 4.06 -1.64 9.20
C SER A 338 2.70 -2.10 9.70
N ASN A 339 1.76 -2.34 8.79
CA ASN A 339 0.55 -3.12 9.08
C ASN A 339 0.90 -4.63 9.27
N VAL A 340 2.17 -4.95 9.44
CA VAL A 340 2.63 -6.30 9.70
C VAL A 340 2.69 -6.44 11.21
N ASP A 341 1.76 -7.18 11.77
CA ASP A 341 1.84 -7.65 13.16
C ASP A 341 3.07 -8.55 13.30
N PHE A 342 4.23 -7.94 13.53
CA PHE A 342 5.43 -8.68 13.87
C PHE A 342 5.24 -9.30 15.25
N PHE A 343 5.02 -10.60 15.27
CA PHE A 343 4.88 -11.34 16.50
C PHE A 343 6.25 -11.82 16.97
N ILE A 344 6.69 -11.33 18.13
CA ILE A 344 7.86 -11.87 18.84
C ILE A 344 7.36 -13.03 19.72
N PRO A 345 7.81 -14.28 19.50
CA PRO A 345 7.46 -15.40 20.35
C PRO A 345 7.77 -15.11 21.83
N LYS A 346 6.93 -15.56 22.73
CA LYS A 346 7.06 -15.32 24.18
C LYS A 346 8.45 -15.70 24.71
N GLU A 347 9.03 -16.78 24.19
CA GLU A 347 10.35 -17.27 24.56
C GLU A 347 11.50 -16.36 24.09
N GLN A 348 11.22 -15.38 23.24
CA GLN A 348 12.22 -14.48 22.63
C GLN A 348 11.96 -13.01 22.99
N ILE A 349 10.96 -12.70 23.83
CA ILE A 349 10.65 -11.33 24.29
C ILE A 349 11.86 -10.70 24.96
N TYR A 350 12.65 -11.48 25.73
CA TYR A 350 13.85 -10.98 26.41
C TYR A 350 14.88 -10.36 25.46
N ILE A 351 14.92 -10.81 24.20
CA ILE A 351 15.82 -10.26 23.17
C ILE A 351 15.36 -8.83 22.84
N HIS A 352 14.06 -8.63 22.67
CA HIS A 352 13.46 -7.33 22.40
C HIS A 352 13.63 -6.37 23.60
N GLU A 353 13.35 -6.84 24.81
CA GLU A 353 13.54 -6.04 26.03
C GLU A 353 15.01 -5.61 26.20
N THR A 354 15.96 -6.50 25.92
CA THR A 354 17.39 -6.19 25.94
C THR A 354 17.74 -5.14 24.89
N LEU A 355 17.20 -5.28 23.67
CA LEU A 355 17.39 -4.31 22.59
C LEU A 355 16.83 -2.94 22.96
N LEU A 356 15.63 -2.86 23.51
CA LEU A 356 15.03 -1.60 23.97
C LEU A 356 15.89 -0.88 25.01
N GLN A 357 16.50 -1.62 25.96
CA GLN A 357 17.40 -1.03 26.93
C GLN A 357 18.65 -0.39 26.28
N ILE A 358 19.12 -0.94 25.16
CA ILE A 358 20.27 -0.42 24.41
C ILE A 358 19.82 0.77 23.57
N ILE A 359 18.72 0.67 22.83
CA ILE A 359 18.14 1.71 22.01
C ILE A 359 17.91 2.98 22.84
N ASN A 360 17.28 2.87 23.99
CA ASN A 360 16.94 4.02 24.85
C ASN A 360 18.18 4.77 25.40
N LYS A 361 19.34 4.14 25.39
CA LYS A 361 20.63 4.74 25.82
C LYS A 361 21.46 5.26 24.67
N ASN A 362 21.10 4.94 23.42
CA ASN A 362 21.83 5.35 22.24
C ASN A 362 21.21 6.62 21.65
N GLU A 363 22.02 7.68 21.52
CA GLU A 363 21.49 8.99 21.07
C GLU A 363 20.92 8.96 19.62
N TYR A 364 21.42 8.07 18.77
CA TYR A 364 20.96 7.91 17.39
C TYR A 364 19.68 7.06 17.28
N LEU A 365 19.48 6.12 18.21
CA LEU A 365 18.41 5.11 18.13
C LEU A 365 17.22 5.41 19.06
N LYS A 366 17.37 6.31 20.05
CA LYS A 366 16.35 6.57 21.10
C LYS A 366 14.99 7.06 20.58
N ASN A 367 14.94 7.56 19.36
CA ASN A 367 13.69 8.05 18.73
C ASN A 367 13.04 7.03 17.78
N LEU A 368 13.47 5.76 17.81
CA LEU A 368 12.83 4.70 17.03
C LEU A 368 11.42 4.42 17.53
N THR A 369 10.50 4.11 16.62
CA THR A 369 9.18 3.60 16.99
C THR A 369 9.28 2.18 17.52
N GLU A 370 8.20 1.73 18.17
CA GLU A 370 8.03 0.35 18.59
C GLU A 370 8.19 -0.61 17.41
N ASN A 371 7.55 -0.32 16.26
CA ASN A 371 7.66 -1.14 15.05
C ASN A 371 9.08 -1.30 14.53
N GLU A 372 9.87 -0.20 14.47
CA GLU A 372 11.27 -0.26 14.04
C GLU A 372 12.13 -1.06 15.04
N SER A 373 11.87 -0.92 16.34
CA SER A 373 12.59 -1.68 17.37
C SER A 373 12.24 -3.17 17.34
N VAL A 374 10.98 -3.52 17.10
CA VAL A 374 10.54 -4.92 16.87
C VAL A 374 11.24 -5.49 15.64
N TYR A 375 11.29 -4.73 14.56
CA TYR A 375 11.96 -5.14 13.32
C TYR A 375 13.45 -5.42 13.55
N LEU A 376 14.17 -4.55 14.27
CA LEU A 376 15.57 -4.80 14.66
C LEU A 376 15.71 -6.08 15.48
N SER A 377 14.76 -6.37 16.37
CA SER A 377 14.80 -7.59 17.18
C SER A 377 14.75 -8.86 16.33
N ILE A 378 14.02 -8.85 15.20
CA ILE A 378 13.91 -9.99 14.29
C ILE A 378 15.27 -10.36 13.69
N PHE A 379 16.14 -9.39 13.42
CA PHE A 379 17.51 -9.69 12.95
C PHE A 379 18.30 -10.50 13.98
N PHE A 380 18.26 -10.11 15.26
CA PHE A 380 18.94 -10.83 16.34
C PHE A 380 18.32 -12.21 16.60
N ILE A 381 17.00 -12.31 16.58
CA ILE A 381 16.25 -13.57 16.68
C ILE A 381 16.65 -14.52 15.55
N GLY A 382 16.72 -14.03 14.33
CA GLY A 382 17.15 -14.78 13.15
C GLY A 382 18.60 -15.28 13.28
N SER A 383 19.48 -14.44 13.81
CA SER A 383 20.88 -14.80 14.08
C SER A 383 20.98 -15.94 15.10
N ILE A 384 20.29 -15.82 16.24
CA ILE A 384 20.28 -16.88 17.27
C ILE A 384 19.74 -18.21 16.71
N ARG A 385 18.73 -18.17 15.88
CA ARG A 385 18.17 -19.36 15.22
C ARG A 385 19.18 -20.03 14.26
N ARG A 386 19.95 -19.23 13.51
CA ARG A 386 21.01 -19.75 12.63
C ARG A 386 22.10 -20.42 13.44
N MET A 387 22.63 -19.75 14.48
CA MET A 387 23.66 -20.32 15.35
C MET A 387 23.24 -21.62 16.02
N LYS A 388 22.01 -21.72 16.50
CA LYS A 388 21.46 -22.97 17.06
C LYS A 388 21.40 -24.10 16.03
N ARG A 389 21.04 -23.82 14.78
CA ARG A 389 20.97 -24.82 13.69
C ARG A 389 22.37 -25.32 13.30
N GLU A 390 23.38 -24.46 13.28
CA GLU A 390 24.75 -24.84 13.01
C GLU A 390 25.32 -25.74 14.11
N HIS A 391 25.08 -25.41 15.37
CA HIS A 391 25.48 -26.26 16.50
C HIS A 391 24.81 -27.65 16.45
N SER A 392 23.51 -27.71 16.10
CA SER A 392 22.78 -28.98 15.99
C SER A 392 23.30 -29.87 14.86
N LYS A 393 23.80 -29.31 13.76
CA LYS A 393 24.42 -30.07 12.68
C LYS A 393 25.78 -30.66 13.08
N ASN A 394 26.54 -29.94 13.87
CA ASN A 394 27.87 -30.41 14.33
C ASN A 394 27.80 -31.50 15.41
N VAL A 395 26.67 -31.61 16.13
CA VAL A 395 26.45 -32.67 17.14
C VAL A 395 26.03 -34.01 16.48
N LEU A 396 25.52 -33.98 15.25
CA LEU A 396 25.13 -35.23 14.52
C LEU A 396 26.27 -35.86 13.71
N LEU A 397 27.50 -35.31 13.76
CA LEU A 397 28.70 -35.81 13.04
C LEU A 397 29.76 -36.41 13.99
N ILE A 398 29.42 -36.66 15.26
CA ILE A 398 30.20 -37.44 16.23
C ILE A 398 29.40 -38.70 16.59
#